data_ffc11f4c7323404ab8d78086255f4d2f
#
_entry.id   ffc11f4c7323404ab8d78086255f4d2f
#
_cell.length_a   1.000
_cell.length_b   1.000
_cell.length_c   1.000
_cell.angle_alpha   90.00
_cell.angle_beta   90.00
_cell.angle_gamma   90.00
#
_symmetry.space_group_name_H-M   'P 1'
#
loop_
_entity.id
_entity.type
_entity.pdbx_description
1 polymer ?
#
loop_
_entity_poly.entity_id
_entity_poly.type
_entity_poly.pdbx_seq_one_letter_code
_entity_poly.pdbx_strand_id
1 'polypeptide(L)'
;MPNERHEEFVGLLTASHEKLLGYLLSLLGRWHDAQDVLQRASLLMWQKFGSFQPGTDFVAWASTICFYEAKTFQRTASRSRLHFDDDLLALLSDERAADLKDNERRMEALETCMESLREDDRRLLRTSCAGHGDITALAERMGRAPRTLYNKLALLRRLLADCVMNRLQKEPL
;
A
#
# COMPACT_ATOMS: atom_id res chain seq x y z
N MET A 1 7.87 -17.20 27.68
CA MET A 1 9.05 -17.90 27.11
C MET A 1 9.44 -17.24 25.80
N PRO A 2 10.72 -17.20 25.39
CA PRO A 2 11.12 -16.50 24.14
C PRO A 2 10.44 -17.07 22.91
N ASN A 3 10.05 -18.34 22.88
CA ASN A 3 9.45 -19.00 21.71
C ASN A 3 7.99 -18.55 21.47
N GLU A 4 7.18 -18.44 22.50
CA GLU A 4 5.77 -18.01 22.40
C GLU A 4 5.66 -16.59 21.85
N ARG A 5 6.55 -15.71 22.29
CA ARG A 5 6.59 -14.32 21.84
C ARG A 5 7.04 -14.19 20.37
N HIS A 6 7.89 -15.08 19.93
CA HIS A 6 8.30 -15.16 18.53
C HIS A 6 7.15 -15.64 17.66
N GLU A 7 6.44 -16.68 18.07
CA GLU A 7 5.28 -17.22 17.35
C GLU A 7 4.14 -16.20 17.27
N GLU A 8 3.87 -15.48 18.36
CA GLU A 8 2.89 -14.39 18.38
C GLU A 8 3.25 -13.29 17.37
N PHE A 9 4.49 -12.82 17.40
CA PHE A 9 4.96 -11.79 16.45
C PHE A 9 4.85 -12.22 15.00
N VAL A 10 5.32 -13.44 14.69
CA VAL A 10 5.26 -13.99 13.32
C VAL A 10 3.81 -14.12 12.86
N GLY A 11 2.92 -14.59 13.74
CA GLY A 11 1.49 -14.70 13.45
C GLY A 11 0.85 -13.34 13.13
N LEU A 12 1.11 -12.34 13.98
CA LEU A 12 0.60 -10.97 13.78
C LEU A 12 1.16 -10.31 12.50
N LEU A 13 2.46 -10.45 12.27
CA LEU A 13 3.11 -9.89 11.09
C LEU A 13 2.59 -10.55 9.81
N THR A 14 2.45 -11.88 9.80
CA THR A 14 1.94 -12.63 8.64
C THR A 14 0.50 -12.22 8.32
N ALA A 15 -0.36 -12.14 9.33
CA ALA A 15 -1.76 -11.74 9.17
C ALA A 15 -1.91 -10.28 8.69
N SER A 16 -0.91 -9.43 8.97
CA SER A 16 -0.94 -8.00 8.64
C SER A 16 -0.12 -7.63 7.41
N HIS A 17 0.62 -8.58 6.84
CA HIS A 17 1.61 -8.34 5.78
C HIS A 17 1.04 -7.57 4.58
N GLU A 18 -0.10 -8.00 4.06
CA GLU A 18 -0.72 -7.37 2.89
C GLU A 18 -1.17 -5.94 3.18
N LYS A 19 -1.73 -5.69 4.38
CA LYS A 19 -2.16 -4.37 4.82
C LYS A 19 -0.97 -3.41 4.94
N LEU A 20 0.13 -3.86 5.54
CA LEU A 20 1.35 -3.08 5.70
C LEU A 20 2.04 -2.81 4.36
N LEU A 21 2.08 -3.82 3.48
CA LEU A 21 2.64 -3.68 2.14
C LEU A 21 1.83 -2.71 1.28
N GLY A 22 0.50 -2.84 1.29
CA GLY A 22 -0.40 -1.91 0.60
C GLY A 22 -0.24 -0.48 1.10
N TYR A 23 -0.06 -0.32 2.41
CA TYR A 23 0.24 0.95 3.02
C TYR A 23 1.55 1.57 2.50
N LEU A 24 2.66 0.82 2.55
CA LEU A 24 3.95 1.27 2.05
C LEU A 24 3.92 1.56 0.56
N LEU A 25 3.17 0.76 -0.21
CA LEU A 25 2.98 0.99 -1.63
C LEU A 25 2.27 2.33 -1.91
N SER A 26 1.30 2.71 -1.07
CA SER A 26 0.64 4.02 -1.18
C SER A 26 1.57 5.19 -0.91
N LEU A 27 2.58 5.01 -0.04
CA LEU A 27 3.56 6.04 0.30
C LEU A 27 4.70 6.14 -0.72
N LEU A 28 5.16 5.00 -1.24
CA LEU A 28 6.39 4.92 -2.04
C LEU A 28 6.11 4.82 -3.55
N GLY A 29 4.91 4.39 -3.93
CA GLY A 29 4.46 4.28 -5.31
C GLY A 29 5.13 3.16 -6.14
N ARG A 30 6.14 2.46 -5.60
CA ARG A 30 6.90 1.40 -6.28
C ARG A 30 6.94 0.15 -5.43
N TRP A 31 6.58 -0.97 -6.04
CA TRP A 31 6.49 -2.27 -5.36
C TRP A 31 7.79 -2.71 -4.69
N HIS A 32 8.90 -2.66 -5.43
CA HIS A 32 10.21 -3.07 -4.88
C HIS A 32 10.62 -2.22 -3.68
N ASP A 33 10.43 -0.90 -3.77
CA ASP A 33 10.75 0.02 -2.68
C ASP A 33 9.87 -0.29 -1.44
N ALA A 34 8.58 -0.59 -1.65
CA ALA A 34 7.67 -0.95 -0.58
C ALA A 34 8.06 -2.28 0.10
N GLN A 35 8.47 -3.29 -0.68
CA GLN A 35 8.96 -4.56 -0.15
C GLN A 35 10.26 -4.39 0.65
N ASP A 36 11.23 -3.64 0.13
CA ASP A 36 12.50 -3.38 0.81
C ASP A 36 12.30 -2.63 2.13
N VAL A 37 11.38 -1.66 2.14
CA VAL A 37 11.04 -0.92 3.37
C VAL A 37 10.29 -1.81 4.35
N LEU A 38 9.35 -2.65 3.89
CA LEU A 38 8.63 -3.57 4.77
C LEU A 38 9.57 -4.58 5.42
N GLN A 39 10.55 -5.10 4.69
CA GLN A 39 11.54 -6.02 5.25
C GLN A 39 12.34 -5.35 6.38
N ARG A 40 12.82 -4.12 6.18
CA ARG A 40 13.53 -3.35 7.23
C ARG A 40 12.63 -3.02 8.40
N ALA A 41 11.41 -2.58 8.13
CA ALA A 41 10.42 -2.29 9.16
C ALA A 41 10.10 -3.53 10.01
N SER A 42 10.02 -4.72 9.39
CA SER A 42 9.77 -5.99 10.10
C SER A 42 10.86 -6.33 11.11
N LEU A 43 12.12 -6.10 10.76
CA LEU A 43 13.24 -6.27 11.69
C LEU A 43 13.14 -5.28 12.87
N LEU A 44 12.77 -4.04 12.59
CA LEU A 44 12.60 -3.02 13.62
C LEU A 44 11.39 -3.31 14.51
N MET A 45 10.29 -3.81 13.92
CA MET A 45 9.12 -4.28 14.65
C MET A 45 9.50 -5.39 15.63
N TRP A 46 10.28 -6.37 15.18
CA TRP A 46 10.76 -7.44 16.06
C TRP A 46 11.58 -6.91 17.23
N GLN A 47 12.53 -6.02 16.97
CA GLN A 47 13.34 -5.41 18.03
C GLN A 47 12.49 -4.63 19.05
N LYS A 48 11.42 -3.98 18.59
CA LYS A 48 10.52 -3.16 19.41
C LYS A 48 9.28 -3.92 19.90
N PHE A 49 9.11 -5.20 19.56
CA PHE A 49 7.92 -5.97 19.94
C PHE A 49 7.69 -6.05 21.44
N GLY A 50 8.76 -5.82 22.25
CA GLY A 50 8.66 -5.66 23.68
C GLY A 50 7.82 -4.47 24.15
N SER A 51 7.65 -3.47 23.32
CA SER A 51 6.83 -2.28 23.61
C SER A 51 5.40 -2.39 23.07
N PHE A 52 5.09 -3.40 22.27
CA PHE A 52 3.73 -3.66 21.81
C PHE A 52 2.87 -4.17 22.97
N GLN A 53 1.70 -3.59 23.14
CA GLN A 53 0.74 -4.01 24.16
C GLN A 53 -0.22 -5.07 23.56
N PRO A 54 -0.21 -6.31 24.07
CA PRO A 54 -1.13 -7.34 23.62
C PRO A 54 -2.60 -6.89 23.72
N GLY A 55 -3.40 -7.21 22.70
CA GLY A 55 -4.81 -6.83 22.65
C GLY A 55 -5.07 -5.43 22.04
N THR A 56 -4.03 -4.68 21.69
CA THR A 56 -4.15 -3.46 20.89
C THR A 56 -4.04 -3.75 19.39
N ASP A 57 -4.32 -2.74 18.55
CA ASP A 57 -4.22 -2.90 17.10
C ASP A 57 -2.75 -2.98 16.64
N PHE A 58 -2.33 -4.19 16.25
CA PHE A 58 -0.98 -4.42 15.73
C PHE A 58 -0.73 -3.66 14.43
N VAL A 59 -1.73 -3.54 13.55
CA VAL A 59 -1.57 -2.84 12.26
C VAL A 59 -1.31 -1.35 12.48
N ALA A 60 -2.02 -0.72 13.42
CA ALA A 60 -1.81 0.68 13.77
C ALA A 60 -0.39 0.91 14.33
N TRP A 61 0.06 0.06 15.27
CA TRP A 61 1.40 0.12 15.84
C TRP A 61 2.49 -0.10 14.77
N ALA A 62 2.35 -1.14 13.94
CA ALA A 62 3.28 -1.50 12.88
C ALA A 62 3.34 -0.44 11.77
N SER A 63 2.19 0.16 11.42
CA SER A 63 2.12 1.23 10.42
C SER A 63 2.93 2.45 10.82
N THR A 64 2.98 2.78 12.10
CA THR A 64 3.84 3.86 12.61
C THR A 64 5.32 3.58 12.32
N ILE A 65 5.78 2.36 12.53
CA ILE A 65 7.15 1.96 12.24
C ILE A 65 7.42 1.99 10.72
N CYS A 66 6.49 1.46 9.93
CA CYS A 66 6.55 1.51 8.46
C CYS A 66 6.66 2.94 7.93
N PHE A 67 5.92 3.88 8.53
CA PHE A 67 5.96 5.28 8.17
C PHE A 67 7.35 5.90 8.34
N TYR A 68 7.96 5.73 9.52
CA TYR A 68 9.29 6.27 9.76
C TYR A 68 10.37 5.65 8.89
N GLU A 69 10.25 4.35 8.57
CA GLU A 69 11.13 3.68 7.64
C GLU A 69 10.94 4.18 6.19
N ALA A 70 9.70 4.40 5.76
CA ALA A 70 9.41 4.99 4.46
C ALA A 70 9.95 6.44 4.36
N LYS A 71 9.79 7.25 5.41
CA LYS A 71 10.36 8.61 5.48
C LYS A 71 11.88 8.58 5.39
N THR A 72 12.52 7.65 6.09
CA THR A 72 13.98 7.46 6.04
C THR A 72 14.43 7.03 4.64
N PHE A 73 13.71 6.10 4.02
CA PHE A 73 13.97 5.66 2.64
C PHE A 73 13.85 6.81 1.65
N GLN A 74 12.79 7.61 1.73
CA GLN A 74 12.58 8.77 0.86
C GLN A 74 13.69 9.82 1.03
N ARG A 75 14.14 10.10 2.24
CA ARG A 75 15.27 11.02 2.51
C ARG A 75 16.59 10.52 1.93
N THR A 76 16.84 9.22 1.94
CA THR A 76 18.04 8.63 1.34
C THR A 76 17.93 8.52 -0.19
N ALA A 77 16.74 8.27 -0.71
CA ALA A 77 16.44 8.23 -2.13
C ALA A 77 16.32 9.65 -2.75
N SER A 78 15.95 10.67 -1.97
CA SER A 78 15.73 12.05 -2.43
C SER A 78 17.02 12.84 -2.67
N ARG A 79 18.20 12.22 -2.55
CA ARG A 79 19.34 12.71 -3.35
C ARG A 79 19.07 12.65 -4.86
N SER A 80 17.95 12.07 -5.26
CA SER A 80 17.43 11.99 -6.63
C SER A 80 15.90 11.95 -6.62
N ARG A 81 15.26 13.14 -6.68
CA ARG A 81 13.84 13.43 -7.04
C ARG A 81 12.75 13.35 -5.96
N LEU A 82 12.04 14.49 -5.85
CA LEU A 82 10.71 14.81 -5.32
C LEU A 82 10.53 14.78 -3.80
N HIS A 83 10.53 16.01 -3.25
CA HIS A 83 10.02 16.35 -1.92
C HIS A 83 8.51 16.09 -1.85
N PHE A 84 8.08 15.21 -0.94
CA PHE A 84 6.79 15.35 -0.29
C PHE A 84 6.99 16.23 0.95
N ASP A 85 6.09 17.19 1.14
CA ASP A 85 6.10 18.14 2.24
C ASP A 85 6.00 17.39 3.59
N ASP A 86 6.89 17.70 4.53
CA ASP A 86 6.91 17.06 5.86
C ASP A 86 5.60 17.28 6.64
N ASP A 87 4.88 18.37 6.36
CA ASP A 87 3.59 18.69 6.98
C ASP A 87 2.45 17.80 6.47
N LEU A 88 2.47 17.39 5.20
CA LEU A 88 1.51 16.45 4.64
C LEU A 88 1.65 15.04 5.25
N LEU A 89 2.87 14.66 5.59
CA LEU A 89 3.17 13.37 6.19
C LEU A 89 2.75 13.31 7.68
N ALA A 90 2.81 14.42 8.40
CA ALA A 90 2.34 14.52 9.78
C ALA A 90 0.80 14.45 9.85
N LEU A 91 0.09 15.12 8.95
CA LEU A 91 -1.37 15.06 8.81
C LEU A 91 -1.88 13.64 8.55
N LEU A 92 -1.18 12.86 7.72
CA LEU A 92 -1.52 11.45 7.43
C LEU A 92 -1.30 10.51 8.63
N SER A 93 -0.51 10.91 9.63
CA SER A 93 -0.23 10.11 10.83
C SER A 93 -1.35 10.21 11.88
N ASP A 94 -1.96 11.36 12.05
CA ASP A 94 -2.98 11.59 13.08
C ASP A 94 -4.40 11.16 12.65
N GLU A 95 -4.71 11.17 11.35
CA GLU A 95 -6.00 10.70 10.80
C GLU A 95 -6.18 9.18 10.85
N ARG A 96 -5.17 8.41 11.14
CA ARG A 96 -5.13 6.96 10.94
C ARG A 96 -5.89 6.09 11.92
N ALA A 97 -6.12 6.53 13.13
CA ALA A 97 -6.92 5.76 14.09
C ALA A 97 -8.41 5.71 13.70
N ALA A 98 -8.88 6.73 12.96
CA ALA A 98 -10.22 6.76 12.37
C ALA A 98 -10.32 5.94 11.06
N ASP A 99 -9.18 5.71 10.39
CA ASP A 99 -9.10 5.20 9.01
C ASP A 99 -9.31 3.68 8.84
N LEU A 100 -9.30 2.87 9.89
CA LEU A 100 -9.45 1.41 9.73
C LEU A 100 -10.83 1.02 9.24
N LYS A 101 -11.88 1.67 9.76
CA LYS A 101 -13.26 1.46 9.28
C LYS A 101 -13.47 2.06 7.88
N ASP A 102 -12.82 3.19 7.62
CA ASP A 102 -12.87 3.86 6.33
C ASP A 102 -12.11 3.08 5.24
N ASN A 103 -11.07 2.33 5.64
CA ASN A 103 -10.32 1.49 4.71
C ASN A 103 -11.12 0.26 4.23
N GLU A 104 -11.95 -0.36 5.08
CA GLU A 104 -12.86 -1.44 4.65
C GLU A 104 -13.87 -0.93 3.62
N ARG A 105 -14.49 0.20 3.88
CA ARG A 105 -15.42 0.86 2.93
C ARG A 105 -14.74 1.23 1.62
N ARG A 106 -13.51 1.74 1.67
CA ARG A 106 -12.71 2.05 0.48
C ARG A 106 -12.37 0.80 -0.31
N MET A 107 -12.06 -0.31 0.35
CA MET A 107 -11.78 -1.59 -0.30
C MET A 107 -13.04 -2.16 -0.98
N GLU A 108 -14.19 -2.16 -0.32
CA GLU A 108 -15.48 -2.57 -0.90
C GLU A 108 -15.85 -1.71 -2.11
N ALA A 109 -15.69 -0.39 -1.98
CA ALA A 109 -15.91 0.53 -3.10
C ALA A 109 -14.96 0.27 -4.26
N LEU A 110 -13.68 -0.02 -3.97
CA LEU A 110 -12.68 -0.36 -4.99
C LEU A 110 -13.02 -1.67 -5.70
N GLU A 111 -13.39 -2.72 -4.96
CA GLU A 111 -13.79 -4.00 -5.55
C GLU A 111 -14.97 -3.83 -6.52
N THR A 112 -16.00 -3.09 -6.09
CA THR A 112 -17.15 -2.81 -6.94
C THR A 112 -16.77 -2.00 -8.18
N CYS A 113 -15.89 -1.00 -8.03
CA CYS A 113 -15.39 -0.22 -9.16
C CYS A 113 -14.52 -1.05 -10.10
N MET A 114 -13.72 -1.98 -9.58
CA MET A 114 -12.94 -2.92 -10.37
C MET A 114 -13.83 -3.87 -11.18
N GLU A 115 -14.95 -4.33 -10.60
CA GLU A 115 -15.91 -5.19 -11.30
C GLU A 115 -16.58 -4.49 -12.48
N SER A 116 -16.76 -3.18 -12.41
CA SER A 116 -17.32 -2.38 -13.49
C SER A 116 -16.38 -2.19 -14.69
N LEU A 117 -15.10 -2.50 -14.53
CA LEU A 117 -14.13 -2.41 -15.62
C LEU A 117 -14.24 -3.61 -16.57
N ARG A 118 -13.85 -3.40 -17.83
CA ARG A 118 -13.68 -4.48 -18.81
C ARG A 118 -12.59 -5.45 -18.33
N GLU A 119 -12.76 -6.73 -18.63
CA GLU A 119 -11.85 -7.78 -18.16
C GLU A 119 -10.37 -7.52 -18.52
N ASP A 120 -10.09 -7.04 -19.75
CA ASP A 120 -8.73 -6.71 -20.18
C ASP A 120 -8.12 -5.58 -19.34
N ASP A 121 -8.92 -4.59 -18.96
CA ASP A 121 -8.50 -3.44 -18.17
C ASP A 121 -8.25 -3.84 -16.72
N ARG A 122 -9.10 -4.68 -16.17
CA ARG A 122 -8.95 -5.29 -14.85
C ARG A 122 -7.69 -6.15 -14.77
N ARG A 123 -7.45 -6.97 -15.79
CA ARG A 123 -6.24 -7.80 -15.91
C ARG A 123 -4.98 -6.93 -15.97
N LEU A 124 -5.00 -5.87 -16.78
CA LEU A 124 -3.87 -4.94 -16.90
C LEU A 124 -3.55 -4.29 -15.55
N LEU A 125 -4.56 -3.84 -14.81
CA LEU A 125 -4.39 -3.27 -13.47
C LEU A 125 -3.82 -4.30 -12.49
N ARG A 126 -4.40 -5.50 -12.40
CA ARG A 126 -3.91 -6.57 -11.52
C ARG A 126 -2.47 -6.95 -11.83
N THR A 127 -2.12 -7.09 -13.12
CA THR A 127 -0.73 -7.39 -13.54
C THR A 127 0.22 -6.27 -13.12
N SER A 128 -0.20 -5.00 -13.22
CA SER A 128 0.64 -3.87 -12.82
C SER A 128 0.86 -3.77 -11.30
N CYS A 129 -0.09 -4.28 -10.50
CA CYS A 129 -0.02 -4.27 -9.03
C CYS A 129 0.69 -5.50 -8.46
N ALA A 130 0.67 -6.63 -9.15
CA ALA A 130 1.25 -7.89 -8.67
C ALA A 130 2.78 -7.92 -8.59
N GLY A 131 3.45 -6.81 -8.92
CA GLY A 131 4.91 -6.67 -8.79
C GLY A 131 5.76 -7.55 -9.71
N HIS A 132 5.15 -8.55 -10.35
CA HIS A 132 5.79 -9.47 -11.29
C HIS A 132 5.47 -9.13 -12.75
N GLY A 133 4.69 -8.08 -12.99
CA GLY A 133 4.29 -7.67 -14.31
C GLY A 133 5.25 -6.66 -14.90
N ASP A 134 6.24 -7.13 -15.65
CA ASP A 134 6.92 -6.25 -16.58
C ASP A 134 5.90 -5.79 -17.62
N ILE A 135 5.47 -4.53 -17.48
CA ILE A 135 4.53 -3.90 -18.42
C ILE A 135 5.13 -3.89 -19.83
N THR A 136 6.46 -3.87 -19.94
CA THR A 136 7.17 -3.96 -21.21
C THR A 136 6.94 -5.31 -21.86
N ALA A 137 7.14 -6.40 -21.11
CA ALA A 137 6.88 -7.76 -21.59
C ALA A 137 5.40 -7.99 -21.90
N LEU A 138 4.49 -7.39 -21.13
CA LEU A 138 3.05 -7.44 -21.43
C LEU A 138 2.73 -6.69 -22.74
N ALA A 139 3.33 -5.51 -22.94
CA ALA A 139 3.16 -4.72 -24.15
C ALA A 139 3.62 -5.47 -25.41
N GLU A 140 4.78 -6.11 -25.32
CA GLU A 140 5.33 -6.96 -26.39
C GLU A 140 4.38 -8.10 -26.75
N ARG A 141 3.86 -8.83 -25.75
CA ARG A 141 2.86 -9.90 -25.97
C ARG A 141 1.56 -9.41 -26.59
N MET A 142 1.17 -8.17 -26.31
CA MET A 142 -0.03 -7.54 -26.86
C MET A 142 0.23 -6.83 -28.21
N GLY A 143 1.47 -6.83 -28.72
CA GLY A 143 1.85 -6.09 -29.93
C GLY A 143 1.65 -4.58 -29.81
N ARG A 144 1.81 -4.01 -28.59
CA ARG A 144 1.60 -2.58 -28.31
C ARG A 144 2.86 -1.95 -27.76
N ALA A 145 3.02 -0.65 -28.01
CA ALA A 145 4.12 0.11 -27.42
C ALA A 145 3.93 0.19 -25.87
N PRO A 146 4.98 0.00 -25.06
CA PRO A 146 4.90 0.08 -23.60
C PRO A 146 4.28 1.39 -23.11
N ARG A 147 4.61 2.50 -23.76
CA ARG A 147 4.03 3.83 -23.47
C ARG A 147 2.50 3.87 -23.55
N THR A 148 1.93 3.11 -24.48
CA THR A 148 0.46 3.02 -24.64
C THR A 148 -0.17 2.35 -23.41
N LEU A 149 0.46 1.30 -22.87
CA LEU A 149 -0.02 0.62 -21.66
C LEU A 149 0.16 1.48 -20.41
N TYR A 150 1.27 2.20 -20.29
CA TYR A 150 1.48 3.14 -19.19
C TYR A 150 0.43 4.27 -19.19
N ASN A 151 0.14 4.85 -20.33
CA ASN A 151 -0.91 5.88 -20.48
C ASN A 151 -2.29 5.30 -20.12
N LYS A 152 -2.58 4.08 -20.58
CA LYS A 152 -3.82 3.40 -20.26
C LYS A 152 -3.95 3.10 -18.76
N LEU A 153 -2.88 2.65 -18.11
CA LEU A 153 -2.84 2.43 -16.66
C LEU A 153 -3.09 3.73 -15.87
N ALA A 154 -2.48 4.83 -16.30
CA ALA A 154 -2.69 6.14 -15.67
C ALA A 154 -4.17 6.57 -15.78
N LEU A 155 -4.79 6.38 -16.94
CA LEU A 155 -6.22 6.66 -17.15
C LEU A 155 -7.09 5.76 -16.27
N LEU A 156 -6.85 4.45 -16.25
CA LEU A 156 -7.63 3.49 -15.46
C LEU A 156 -7.55 3.78 -13.96
N ARG A 157 -6.35 4.13 -13.45
CA ARG A 157 -6.18 4.53 -12.05
C ARG A 157 -6.98 5.76 -11.70
N ARG A 158 -7.02 6.76 -12.59
CA ARG A 158 -7.84 7.96 -12.39
C ARG A 158 -9.32 7.63 -12.38
N LEU A 159 -9.81 6.84 -13.35
CA LEU A 159 -11.21 6.42 -13.39
C LEU A 159 -11.63 5.62 -12.15
N LEU A 160 -10.74 4.76 -11.64
CA LEU A 160 -10.99 4.04 -10.38
C LEU A 160 -11.03 4.98 -9.18
N ALA A 161 -10.11 5.93 -9.08
CA ALA A 161 -10.10 6.91 -8.00
C ALA A 161 -11.40 7.72 -8.00
N ASP A 162 -11.83 8.23 -9.15
CA ASP A 162 -13.09 8.98 -9.29
C ASP A 162 -14.32 8.11 -8.95
N CYS A 163 -14.33 6.84 -9.38
CA CYS A 163 -15.39 5.90 -9.06
C CYS A 163 -15.49 5.65 -7.55
N VAL A 164 -14.35 5.36 -6.89
CA VAL A 164 -14.29 5.11 -5.44
C VAL A 164 -14.76 6.35 -4.67
N MET A 165 -14.25 7.52 -5.01
CA MET A 165 -14.65 8.78 -4.36
C MET A 165 -16.14 9.05 -4.50
N ASN A 166 -16.71 8.84 -5.70
CA ASN A 166 -18.15 9.01 -5.93
C ASN A 166 -19.01 8.03 -5.12
N ARG A 167 -18.54 6.80 -4.89
CA ARG A 167 -19.26 5.81 -4.08
C ARG A 167 -19.22 6.18 -2.60
N LEU A 168 -18.05 6.55 -2.10
CA LEU A 168 -17.88 6.97 -0.70
C LEU A 168 -18.72 8.21 -0.35
N GLN A 169 -18.95 9.11 -1.32
CA GLN A 169 -19.81 10.28 -1.13
C GLN A 169 -21.31 9.94 -1.16
N LYS A 170 -21.72 8.88 -1.86
CA LYS A 170 -23.15 8.49 -1.99
C LYS A 170 -23.65 7.65 -0.83
N GLU A 171 -22.78 7.06 -0.04
CA GLU A 171 -23.10 6.30 1.16
C GLU A 171 -22.52 7.01 2.40
N PRO A 172 -23.08 8.17 2.81
CA PRO A 172 -22.70 8.77 4.09
C PRO A 172 -23.12 7.83 5.22
N LEU A 173 -22.39 7.89 6.34
CA LEU A 173 -22.65 7.16 7.58
C LEU A 173 -24.08 7.30 8.06
#